data_3f831c463dbe4100aa8163d9637e33c2
#
_entry.id   3f831c463dbe4100aa8163d9637e33c2
#
_cell.length_a   1.000
_cell.length_b   1.000
_cell.length_c   1.000
_cell.angle_alpha   90.00
_cell.angle_beta   90.00
_cell.angle_gamma   90.00
#
_symmetry.space_group_name_H-M   'P 1'
#
loop_
_entity.id
_entity.type
_entity.pdbx_description
1 polymer ?
#
loop_
_entity_poly.entity_id
_entity_poly.type
_entity_poly.pdbx_seq_one_letter_code
_entity_poly.pdbx_strand_id
1 'polypeptide(L)' 'MTRFYIENAEEFDRARRLLDKRDVPYDIDGGDRIMVADCYAIQVIGVFELFDIDYEEV' A
#
# COMPACT_ATOMS: atom_id res chain seq x y z
N MET A 1 10.37 5.27 7.02
CA MET A 1 9.23 5.03 6.15
C MET A 1 9.18 3.57 5.72
N THR A 2 7.99 3.03 5.66
CA THR A 2 7.79 1.65 5.21
C THR A 2 7.36 1.65 3.76
N ARG A 3 7.99 0.81 2.93
CA ARG A 3 7.71 0.71 1.50
C ARG A 3 7.11 -0.64 1.17
N PHE A 4 6.10 -0.60 0.31
CA PHE A 4 5.43 -1.80 -0.18
C PHE A 4 5.53 -1.84 -1.70
N TYR A 5 6.02 -2.96 -2.22
CA TYR A 5 6.11 -3.18 -3.65
C TYR A 5 4.92 -4.01 -4.11
N ILE A 6 4.22 -3.54 -5.13
CA ILE A 6 3.06 -4.24 -5.71
C ILE A 6 3.31 -4.36 -7.21
N GLU A 7 3.58 -5.58 -7.65
CA GLU A 7 3.95 -5.86 -9.02
C GLU A 7 2.81 -5.65 -10.02
N ASN A 8 1.61 -6.07 -9.65
CA ASN A 8 0.45 -6.01 -10.54
C ASN A 8 -0.15 -4.61 -10.53
N ALA A 9 -0.27 -4.00 -11.72
CA ALA A 9 -0.76 -2.63 -11.85
C ALA A 9 -2.20 -2.46 -11.36
N GLU A 10 -3.06 -3.45 -11.59
CA GLU A 10 -4.46 -3.41 -11.13
C GLU A 10 -4.52 -3.49 -9.61
N GLU A 11 -3.70 -4.34 -9.00
CA GLU A 11 -3.62 -4.45 -7.55
C GLU A 11 -3.05 -3.18 -6.95
N PHE A 12 -2.07 -2.57 -7.61
CA PHE A 12 -1.50 -1.29 -7.17
C PHE A 12 -2.59 -0.21 -7.11
N ASP A 13 -3.37 -0.09 -8.16
CA ASP A 13 -4.44 0.88 -8.23
C ASP A 13 -5.52 0.62 -7.17
N ARG A 14 -5.85 -0.65 -6.97
CA ARG A 14 -6.80 -1.07 -5.94
C ARG A 14 -6.28 -0.71 -4.54
N ALA A 15 -5.00 -0.96 -4.29
CA ALA A 15 -4.37 -0.62 -3.02
C ALA A 15 -4.44 0.88 -2.73
N ARG A 16 -4.15 1.70 -3.73
CA ARG A 16 -4.25 3.16 -3.60
C ARG A 16 -5.65 3.59 -3.20
N ARG A 17 -6.65 3.04 -3.88
CA ARG A 17 -8.06 3.39 -3.60
C ARG A 17 -8.46 2.99 -2.20
N LEU A 18 -8.00 1.84 -1.73
CA LEU A 18 -8.29 1.37 -0.38
C LEU A 18 -7.68 2.30 0.67
N LEU A 19 -6.46 2.78 0.43
CA LEU A 19 -5.81 3.71 1.34
C LEU A 19 -6.46 5.09 1.31
N ASP A 20 -6.82 5.59 0.13
CA ASP A 20 -7.54 6.86 -0.01
C ASP A 20 -8.86 6.83 0.76
N LYS A 21 -9.58 5.74 0.67
CA LYS A 21 -10.87 5.59 1.32
C LYS A 21 -10.75 5.61 2.85
N ARG A 22 -9.59 5.23 3.37
CA ARG A 22 -9.33 5.17 4.81
C ARG A 22 -8.55 6.38 5.33
N ASP A 23 -8.32 7.37 4.47
CA ASP A 23 -7.55 8.56 4.81
C ASP A 23 -6.14 8.25 5.32
N VAL A 24 -5.52 7.21 4.79
CA VAL A 24 -4.15 6.88 5.11
C VAL A 24 -3.23 7.68 4.18
N PRO A 25 -2.37 8.54 4.71
CA PRO A 25 -1.44 9.28 3.85
C PRO A 25 -0.35 8.35 3.31
N TYR A 26 -0.06 8.48 2.02
CA TYR A 26 0.97 7.68 1.38
C TYR A 26 1.62 8.47 0.25
N ASP A 27 2.82 8.04 -0.14
CA ASP A 27 3.52 8.54 -1.32
C ASP A 27 3.76 7.40 -2.28
N ILE A 28 3.95 7.73 -3.54
CA ILE A 28 4.24 6.75 -4.58
C ILE A 28 5.66 6.94 -5.07
N ASP A 29 6.40 5.84 -5.17
CA ASP A 29 7.76 5.83 -5.65
C ASP A 29 7.84 4.90 -6.86
N GLY A 30 8.10 5.48 -8.04
CA GLY A 30 8.33 4.72 -9.26
C GLY A 30 7.12 4.02 -9.86
N GLY A 31 5.92 4.25 -9.35
CA GLY A 31 4.69 3.69 -9.92
C GLY A 31 4.37 2.26 -9.50
N ASP A 32 5.26 1.61 -8.75
CA ASP A 32 5.04 0.25 -8.26
C ASP A 32 5.29 0.11 -6.75
N ARG A 33 5.67 1.19 -6.10
CA ARG A 33 5.91 1.20 -4.65
C ARG A 33 5.06 2.25 -3.97
N ILE A 34 4.50 1.86 -2.83
CA ILE A 34 3.74 2.76 -1.96
C ILE A 34 4.54 2.93 -0.68
N MET A 35 4.75 4.18 -0.28
CA MET A 35 5.48 4.50 0.95
C MET A 35 4.53 5.10 1.96
N VAL A 36 4.58 4.60 3.19
CA VAL A 36 3.78 5.13 4.29
C VAL A 36 4.67 5.38 5.50
N ALA A 37 4.22 6.28 6.38
CA ALA A 37 4.90 6.47 7.66
C ALA A 37 4.83 5.17 8.46
N ASP A 38 5.87 4.90 9.25
CA ASP A 38 5.96 3.65 10.01
C ASP A 38 4.77 3.43 10.93
N CYS A 39 4.20 4.51 11.46
CA CYS A 39 3.02 4.42 12.33
C CYS A 39 1.77 3.90 11.62
N TYR A 40 1.73 3.96 10.29
CA TYR A 40 0.63 3.43 9.50
C TYR A 40 0.90 2.05 8.93
N ALA A 41 2.11 1.53 9.07
CA ALA A 41 2.52 0.29 8.41
C ALA A 41 1.63 -0.89 8.78
N ILE A 42 1.33 -1.06 10.06
CA ILE A 42 0.50 -2.18 10.53
C ILE A 42 -0.91 -2.08 9.96
N GLN A 43 -1.46 -0.86 9.93
CA GLN A 43 -2.80 -0.63 9.37
C GLN A 43 -2.83 -0.97 7.88
N VAL A 44 -1.80 -0.56 7.14
CA VAL A 44 -1.71 -0.82 5.69
C VAL A 44 -1.57 -2.32 5.43
N ILE A 45 -0.73 -3.00 6.18
CA ILE A 45 -0.58 -4.46 6.07
C ILE A 45 -1.92 -5.15 6.32
N GLY A 46 -2.65 -4.73 7.34
CA GLY A 46 -3.96 -5.29 7.64
C GLY A 46 -4.94 -5.10 6.49
N VAL A 47 -4.94 -3.93 5.87
CA VAL A 47 -5.80 -3.65 4.71
C VAL A 47 -5.43 -4.54 3.53
N PHE A 48 -4.14 -4.66 3.23
CA PHE A 48 -3.68 -5.48 2.10
C PHE A 48 -4.04 -6.96 2.30
N GLU A 49 -3.87 -7.47 3.51
CA GLU A 49 -4.22 -8.86 3.80
C GLU A 49 -5.73 -9.09 3.76
N LEU A 50 -6.50 -8.14 4.25
CA LEU A 50 -7.97 -8.25 4.26
C LEU A 50 -8.55 -8.33 2.84
N PHE A 51 -7.94 -7.60 1.91
CA PHE A 51 -8.41 -7.51 0.52
C PHE A 51 -7.58 -8.34 -0.46
N ASP A 52 -6.71 -9.20 0.06
CA ASP A 52 -5.89 -10.10 -0.77
C ASP A 52 -5.01 -9.34 -1.78
N ILE A 53 -4.45 -8.23 -1.38
CA ILE A 53 -3.50 -7.50 -2.20
C ILE A 53 -2.15 -8.22 -2.13
N ASP A 54 -1.58 -8.55 -3.28
CA ASP A 54 -0.27 -9.19 -3.36
C ASP A 54 0.81 -8.10 -3.26
N TYR A 55 1.58 -8.13 -2.19
CA TYR A 55 2.57 -7.09 -1.91
C TYR A 55 3.84 -7.70 -1.29
N GLU A 56 4.93 -6.95 -1.40
CA GLU A 56 6.17 -7.25 -0.69
C GLU A 56 6.61 -6.00 0.07
N GLU A 57 7.02 -6.18 1.31
CA GLU A 57 7.64 -5.09 2.05
C GLU A 57 9.12 -5.01 1.66
N VAL A 58 9.55 -3.83 1.23
CA VAL A 58 10.92 -3.64 0.72
C VAL A 58 11.69 -2.56 1.48
#